data_4b09462793b08de6b9f698c74376af00
#
_entry.id   4b09462793b08de6b9f698c74376af00
#
_cell.length_a   1.000
_cell.length_b   1.000
_cell.length_c   1.000
_cell.angle_alpha   90.00
_cell.angle_beta   90.00
_cell.angle_gamma   90.00
#
_symmetry.space_group_name_H-M   'P 1'
#
loop_
_entity.id
_entity.type
_entity.pdbx_description
1 polymer ?
#
loop_
_entity_poly.entity_id
_entity_poly.type
_entity_poly.pdbx_seq_one_letter_code
_entity_poly.pdbx_strand_id
1 'polypeptide(L)'
;KIGCDRNFSTVSQGEVHLVRRIAGYKKIRYYTHENVGYGNIDLPDQEMHTTAVWWQVNPDALFAGSPVAASSPGAIAPSRETVPSMSRQQALDGFLGAGYAMHIIAAMRMLSEPRDIGRAVGDGNAEWFATVGANGRGQMRNRDGDALDPGQLQRFTPTLFLYDNYPGGIGISTPLYQNRRAIVADAQTLVNACECAYGCPA
;
A
#
# COMPACT_ATOMS: atom_id res chain seq x y z
N LYS A 1 -9.01 -22.52 -4.01
CA LYS A 1 -9.25 -22.02 -2.64
C LYS A 1 -7.95 -21.46 -2.13
N ILE A 2 -7.71 -20.18 -2.33
CA ILE A 2 -6.60 -19.47 -1.69
C ILE A 2 -7.07 -19.23 -0.26
N GLY A 3 -6.59 -20.07 0.67
CA GLY A 3 -6.76 -19.84 2.08
C GLY A 3 -6.02 -18.55 2.42
N CYS A 4 -6.73 -17.50 2.79
CA CYS A 4 -6.14 -16.37 3.47
C CYS A 4 -5.71 -16.91 4.85
N ASP A 5 -4.43 -17.26 4.98
CA ASP A 5 -3.87 -17.69 6.25
C ASP A 5 -4.10 -16.57 7.25
N ARG A 6 -4.85 -16.85 8.31
CA ARG A 6 -5.18 -15.89 9.36
C ARG A 6 -3.94 -15.28 10.04
N ASN A 7 -2.77 -15.86 9.80
CA ASN A 7 -1.49 -15.40 10.34
C ASN A 7 -0.74 -14.42 9.44
N PHE A 8 -1.15 -14.23 8.18
CA PHE A 8 -0.44 -13.38 7.24
C PHE A 8 -0.94 -11.93 7.26
N SER A 9 -2.26 -11.73 7.27
CA SER A 9 -2.82 -10.38 7.27
C SER A 9 -4.14 -10.31 8.03
N THR A 10 -4.38 -9.17 8.65
CA THR A 10 -5.68 -8.79 9.20
C THR A 10 -6.31 -7.69 8.37
N VAL A 11 -7.64 -7.72 8.24
CA VAL A 11 -8.38 -6.64 7.57
C VAL A 11 -9.41 -6.09 8.54
N SER A 12 -9.37 -4.80 8.70
CA SER A 12 -10.25 -4.06 9.62
C SER A 12 -10.94 -2.91 8.90
N GLN A 13 -12.01 -2.43 9.51
CA GLN A 13 -12.78 -1.27 9.07
C GLN A 13 -13.07 -0.39 10.27
N GLY A 14 -13.08 0.92 10.09
CA GLY A 14 -13.42 1.84 11.17
C GLY A 14 -13.24 3.30 10.77
N GLU A 15 -13.39 4.16 11.75
CA GLU A 15 -13.10 5.58 11.63
C GLU A 15 -11.61 5.83 11.72
N VAL A 16 -11.13 6.79 10.93
CA VAL A 16 -9.73 7.22 10.91
C VAL A 16 -9.66 8.74 10.91
N HIS A 17 -8.60 9.25 11.53
CA HIS A 17 -8.22 10.65 11.43
C HIS A 17 -7.12 10.78 10.39
N LEU A 18 -7.38 11.49 9.31
CA LEU A 18 -6.44 11.76 8.24
C LEU A 18 -5.85 13.15 8.38
N VAL A 19 -4.52 13.21 8.36
CA VAL A 19 -3.77 14.47 8.29
C VAL A 19 -3.06 14.50 6.93
N ARG A 20 -3.35 15.51 6.12
CA ARG A 20 -2.71 15.73 4.82
C ARG A 20 -1.81 16.94 4.89
N ARG A 21 -0.52 16.72 4.72
CA ARG A 21 0.49 17.78 4.64
C ARG A 21 0.99 17.94 3.21
N ILE A 22 0.96 19.15 2.69
CA ILE A 22 1.53 19.47 1.38
C ILE A 22 2.91 20.08 1.62
N ALA A 23 3.96 19.27 1.41
CA ALA A 23 5.33 19.63 1.73
C ALA A 23 6.09 20.27 0.55
N GLY A 24 5.57 20.20 -0.66
CA GLY A 24 6.28 20.73 -1.81
C GLY A 24 5.51 20.64 -3.12
N TYR A 25 6.09 21.20 -4.16
CA TYR A 25 5.55 21.18 -5.50
C TYR A 25 6.65 20.86 -6.53
N LYS A 26 6.21 20.26 -7.63
CA LYS A 26 7.04 19.97 -8.79
C LYS A 26 6.79 21.02 -9.86
N LYS A 27 7.85 21.65 -10.38
CA LYS A 27 7.79 22.57 -11.52
C LYS A 27 7.83 21.78 -12.81
N ILE A 28 6.79 21.86 -13.61
CA ILE A 28 6.67 21.16 -14.90
C ILE A 28 6.64 22.21 -16.00
N ARG A 29 7.45 22.04 -17.05
CA ARG A 29 7.40 22.89 -18.25
C ARG A 29 6.09 22.63 -19.00
N TYR A 30 5.41 23.69 -19.40
CA TYR A 30 4.04 23.63 -19.90
C TYR A 30 3.86 22.72 -21.12
N TYR A 31 4.78 22.80 -22.11
CA TYR A 31 4.61 22.02 -23.35
C TYR A 31 5.30 20.65 -23.32
N THR A 32 6.46 20.53 -22.69
CA THR A 32 7.28 19.32 -22.72
C THR A 32 7.02 18.40 -21.55
N HIS A 33 6.26 18.87 -20.55
CA HIS A 33 6.03 18.16 -19.27
C HIS A 33 7.31 17.75 -18.54
N GLU A 34 8.45 18.32 -18.94
CA GLU A 34 9.73 18.07 -18.26
C GLU A 34 9.74 18.66 -16.85
N ASN A 35 10.26 17.89 -15.92
CA ASN A 35 10.51 18.39 -14.58
C ASN A 35 11.69 19.36 -14.58
N VAL A 36 11.44 20.62 -14.29
CA VAL A 36 12.43 21.68 -14.22
C VAL A 36 12.84 22.06 -12.80
N GLY A 37 12.33 21.35 -11.80
CA GLY A 37 12.71 21.53 -10.40
C GLY A 37 11.60 21.25 -9.41
N TYR A 38 11.96 21.38 -8.15
CA TYR A 38 11.06 21.23 -7.02
C TYR A 38 11.12 22.50 -6.17
N GLY A 39 10.08 22.76 -5.42
CA GLY A 39 10.08 23.81 -4.41
C GLY A 39 9.35 23.33 -3.16
N ASN A 40 9.80 23.81 -2.01
CA ASN A 40 9.12 23.57 -0.76
C ASN A 40 7.94 24.52 -0.63
N ILE A 41 6.92 24.06 0.05
CA ILE A 41 5.73 24.84 0.35
C ILE A 41 5.37 24.57 1.81
N ASP A 42 5.00 25.59 2.53
CA ASP A 42 4.57 25.51 3.90
C ASP A 42 3.08 25.93 3.94
N LEU A 43 2.21 24.94 3.94
CA LEU A 43 0.78 25.11 4.03
C LEU A 43 0.28 24.47 5.32
N PRO A 44 -0.81 25.01 5.91
CA PRO A 44 -1.46 24.39 7.05
C PRO A 44 -1.86 22.93 6.73
N ASP A 45 -1.69 22.06 7.72
CA ASP A 45 -2.18 20.70 7.63
C ASP A 45 -3.70 20.69 7.44
N GLN A 46 -4.15 19.83 6.53
CA GLN A 46 -5.57 19.57 6.32
C GLN A 46 -5.95 18.32 7.10
N GLU A 47 -6.87 18.46 8.02
CA GLU A 47 -7.33 17.36 8.85
C GLU A 47 -8.78 17.00 8.52
N MET A 48 -9.07 15.71 8.49
CA MET A 48 -10.44 15.23 8.37
C MET A 48 -10.64 13.91 9.10
N HIS A 49 -11.81 13.73 9.67
CA HIS A 49 -12.29 12.44 10.14
C HIS A 49 -13.07 11.78 9.02
N THR A 50 -12.77 10.49 8.77
CA THR A 50 -13.43 9.72 7.72
C THR A 50 -13.46 8.25 8.08
N THR A 51 -13.98 7.41 7.20
CA THR A 51 -14.02 5.95 7.37
C THR A 51 -13.06 5.26 6.41
N ALA A 52 -12.47 4.16 6.84
CA ALA A 52 -11.48 3.42 6.07
C ALA A 52 -11.61 1.91 6.24
N VAL A 53 -11.05 1.19 5.28
CA VAL A 53 -10.68 -0.22 5.39
C VAL A 53 -9.17 -0.32 5.28
N TRP A 54 -8.54 -1.14 6.14
CA TRP A 54 -7.10 -1.32 6.07
C TRP A 54 -6.69 -2.78 6.18
N TRP A 55 -5.62 -3.09 5.45
CA TRP A 55 -4.95 -4.38 5.43
C TRP A 55 -3.62 -4.23 6.15
N GLN A 56 -3.49 -4.91 7.27
CA GLN A 56 -2.26 -4.95 8.05
C GLN A 56 -1.59 -6.30 7.87
N VAL A 57 -0.32 -6.31 7.47
CA VAL A 57 0.43 -7.54 7.25
C VAL A 57 1.36 -7.81 8.41
N ASN A 58 1.38 -9.08 8.83
CA ASN A 58 2.30 -9.52 9.86
C ASN A 58 3.74 -9.50 9.32
N PRO A 59 4.65 -8.70 9.88
CA PRO A 59 6.02 -8.62 9.40
C PRO A 59 6.76 -9.96 9.52
N ASP A 60 6.50 -10.75 10.54
CA ASP A 60 7.14 -12.06 10.70
C ASP A 60 6.77 -13.00 9.55
N ALA A 61 5.50 -12.98 9.13
CA ALA A 61 5.06 -13.77 7.98
C ALA A 61 5.64 -13.25 6.65
N LEU A 62 5.91 -11.95 6.56
CA LEU A 62 6.47 -11.32 5.36
C LEU A 62 7.98 -11.59 5.21
N PHE A 63 8.72 -11.62 6.31
CA PHE A 63 10.18 -11.74 6.30
C PHE A 63 10.73 -13.12 6.67
N ALA A 64 9.92 -14.00 7.26
CA ALA A 64 10.36 -15.33 7.72
C ALA A 64 10.59 -16.35 6.59
N GLY A 65 10.42 -15.98 5.33
CA GLY A 65 10.45 -16.92 4.21
C GLY A 65 9.40 -18.03 4.41
N SER A 66 8.24 -17.91 3.79
CA SER A 66 7.16 -18.90 3.95
C SER A 66 7.69 -20.31 3.73
N PRO A 67 7.54 -21.25 4.68
CA PRO A 67 7.67 -22.64 4.36
C PRO A 67 6.56 -22.94 3.36
N VAL A 68 6.91 -23.27 2.12
CA VAL A 68 5.97 -23.85 1.17
C VAL A 68 5.42 -25.09 1.86
N ALA A 69 4.14 -25.05 2.23
CA ALA A 69 3.46 -26.17 2.84
C ALA A 69 3.57 -27.34 1.88
N ALA A 70 4.40 -28.32 2.24
CA ALA A 70 4.45 -29.61 1.59
C ALA A 70 3.14 -30.33 1.86
N SER A 71 2.15 -30.11 1.01
CA SER A 71 0.90 -30.83 1.03
C SER A 71 1.01 -32.01 0.09
N SER A 72 1.55 -33.12 0.56
CA SER A 72 1.11 -34.49 0.22
C SER A 72 2.06 -35.51 0.85
N PRO A 73 1.59 -36.52 1.53
CA PRO A 73 2.44 -37.62 2.01
C PRO A 73 2.87 -38.46 0.80
N GLY A 74 4.16 -38.42 0.46
CA GLY A 74 4.74 -39.24 -0.60
C GLY A 74 5.60 -38.51 -1.64
N ALA A 75 5.73 -37.22 -1.63
CA ALA A 75 6.64 -36.50 -2.50
C ALA A 75 8.05 -36.52 -1.92
N ILE A 76 9.00 -37.00 -2.73
CA ILE A 76 10.46 -36.85 -2.51
C ILE A 76 10.68 -35.36 -2.27
N ALA A 77 11.22 -34.99 -1.10
CA ALA A 77 11.43 -33.61 -0.70
C ALA A 77 12.23 -32.88 -1.80
N PRO A 78 11.63 -31.86 -2.47
CA PRO A 78 12.43 -30.97 -3.28
C PRO A 78 13.36 -30.24 -2.33
N SER A 79 14.63 -30.13 -2.71
CA SER A 79 15.63 -29.32 -2.06
C SER A 79 14.97 -28.00 -1.61
N ARG A 80 15.11 -27.67 -0.32
CA ARG A 80 14.62 -26.43 0.28
C ARG A 80 15.19 -25.25 -0.50
N GLU A 81 14.53 -24.85 -1.57
CA GLU A 81 14.68 -23.51 -2.09
C GLU A 81 14.03 -22.58 -1.06
N THR A 82 14.85 -22.05 -0.18
CA THR A 82 14.48 -20.94 0.68
C THR A 82 14.14 -19.79 -0.25
N VAL A 83 12.85 -19.46 -0.36
CA VAL A 83 12.44 -18.19 -0.99
C VAL A 83 13.25 -17.10 -0.27
N PRO A 84 14.06 -16.31 -1.00
CA PRO A 84 14.90 -15.31 -0.37
C PRO A 84 14.00 -14.38 0.45
N SER A 85 14.41 -14.14 1.70
CA SER A 85 13.68 -13.24 2.59
C SER A 85 13.57 -11.87 1.92
N MET A 86 12.34 -11.38 1.76
CA MET A 86 12.09 -10.07 1.17
C MET A 86 12.74 -8.97 2.03
N SER A 87 13.47 -8.05 1.42
CA SER A 87 13.99 -6.90 2.12
C SER A 87 12.86 -5.93 2.50
N ARG A 88 13.06 -5.12 3.55
CA ARG A 88 12.07 -4.10 3.94
C ARG A 88 11.79 -3.11 2.82
N GLN A 89 12.80 -2.75 2.02
CA GLN A 89 12.62 -1.88 0.87
C GLN A 89 11.74 -2.54 -0.20
N GLN A 90 11.98 -3.81 -0.53
CA GLN A 90 11.15 -4.55 -1.47
C GLN A 90 9.71 -4.68 -0.97
N ALA A 91 9.53 -4.91 0.33
CA ALA A 91 8.20 -4.94 0.93
C ALA A 91 7.49 -3.58 0.80
N LEU A 92 8.18 -2.48 1.07
CA LEU A 92 7.64 -1.13 0.94
C LEU A 92 7.23 -0.81 -0.49
N ASP A 93 8.11 -1.09 -1.46
CA ASP A 93 7.84 -0.89 -2.88
C ASP A 93 6.64 -1.76 -3.33
N GLY A 94 6.58 -3.02 -2.88
CA GLY A 94 5.47 -3.93 -3.12
C GLY A 94 4.14 -3.44 -2.53
N PHE A 95 4.16 -2.89 -1.31
CA PHE A 95 2.95 -2.32 -0.68
C PHE A 95 2.44 -1.08 -1.40
N LEU A 96 3.34 -0.21 -1.86
CA LEU A 96 2.96 0.96 -2.65
C LEU A 96 2.32 0.54 -3.98
N GLY A 97 2.93 -0.44 -4.69
CA GLY A 97 2.37 -1.00 -5.92
C GLY A 97 1.04 -1.71 -5.70
N ALA A 98 0.94 -2.56 -4.68
CA ALA A 98 -0.30 -3.24 -4.32
C ALA A 98 -1.41 -2.24 -3.96
N GLY A 99 -1.06 -1.18 -3.21
CA GLY A 99 -1.98 -0.12 -2.87
C GLY A 99 -2.52 0.61 -4.09
N TYR A 100 -1.69 0.80 -5.12
CA TYR A 100 -2.12 1.39 -6.38
C TYR A 100 -3.11 0.47 -7.12
N ALA A 101 -2.74 -0.79 -7.32
CA ALA A 101 -3.60 -1.76 -8.00
C ALA A 101 -4.94 -1.94 -7.27
N MET A 102 -4.90 -2.11 -5.93
CA MET A 102 -6.11 -2.27 -5.12
C MET A 102 -6.99 -1.03 -5.14
N HIS A 103 -6.42 0.17 -5.19
CA HIS A 103 -7.18 1.43 -5.29
C HIS A 103 -7.97 1.50 -6.60
N ILE A 104 -7.35 1.19 -7.73
CA ILE A 104 -8.04 1.19 -9.03
C ILE A 104 -9.13 0.13 -9.07
N ILE A 105 -8.84 -1.10 -8.62
CA ILE A 105 -9.83 -2.18 -8.55
C ILE A 105 -10.98 -1.82 -7.61
N ALA A 106 -10.69 -1.17 -6.47
CA ALA A 106 -11.71 -0.71 -5.54
C ALA A 106 -12.65 0.30 -6.20
N ALA A 107 -12.12 1.31 -6.89
CA ALA A 107 -12.91 2.30 -7.60
C ALA A 107 -13.82 1.65 -8.67
N MET A 108 -13.28 0.72 -9.45
CA MET A 108 -14.05 -0.02 -10.45
C MET A 108 -15.18 -0.85 -9.83
N ARG A 109 -14.90 -1.55 -8.72
CA ARG A 109 -15.92 -2.39 -8.05
C ARG A 109 -16.99 -1.58 -7.34
N MET A 110 -16.63 -0.40 -6.84
CA MET A 110 -17.58 0.49 -6.15
C MET A 110 -18.33 1.40 -7.13
N LEU A 111 -18.00 1.35 -8.44
CA LEU A 111 -18.53 2.26 -9.46
C LEU A 111 -18.37 3.73 -9.06
N SER A 112 -17.25 4.04 -8.43
CA SER A 112 -16.87 5.36 -7.96
C SER A 112 -15.70 5.92 -8.77
N GLU A 113 -15.49 7.21 -8.71
CA GLU A 113 -14.29 7.78 -9.29
C GLU A 113 -13.06 7.45 -8.41
N PRO A 114 -11.88 7.21 -9.00
CA PRO A 114 -10.67 6.94 -8.22
C PRO A 114 -10.35 8.03 -7.18
N ARG A 115 -10.74 9.27 -7.43
CA ARG A 115 -10.56 10.39 -6.49
C ARG A 115 -11.47 10.33 -5.25
N ASP A 116 -12.56 9.57 -5.30
CA ASP A 116 -13.48 9.42 -4.17
C ASP A 116 -12.91 8.50 -3.09
N ILE A 117 -11.98 7.65 -3.48
CA ILE A 117 -11.27 6.75 -2.59
C ILE A 117 -9.83 7.23 -2.43
N GLY A 118 -9.46 7.56 -1.20
CA GLY A 118 -8.07 7.85 -0.88
C GLY A 118 -7.31 6.57 -0.54
N ARG A 119 -5.99 6.60 -0.70
CA ARG A 119 -5.11 5.51 -0.25
C ARG A 119 -3.92 6.06 0.53
N ALA A 120 -3.48 5.27 1.49
CA ALA A 120 -2.22 5.51 2.20
C ALA A 120 -1.55 4.17 2.53
N VAL A 121 -0.23 4.19 2.55
CA VAL A 121 0.57 3.09 3.08
C VAL A 121 1.36 3.64 4.25
N GLY A 122 1.34 2.93 5.36
CA GLY A 122 2.02 3.38 6.55
C GLY A 122 1.99 2.32 7.63
N ASP A 123 2.02 2.75 8.86
CA ASP A 123 1.89 1.92 10.04
C ASP A 123 0.56 2.15 10.74
N GLY A 124 -0.04 1.07 11.27
CA GLY A 124 -1.31 1.15 12.00
C GLY A 124 -1.26 2.06 13.24
N ASN A 125 -0.07 2.29 13.79
CA ASN A 125 0.15 3.20 14.91
C ASN A 125 0.50 4.64 14.47
N ALA A 126 0.48 4.92 13.18
CA ALA A 126 0.83 6.22 12.59
C ALA A 126 2.25 6.71 12.92
N GLU A 127 3.19 5.80 13.14
CA GLU A 127 4.61 6.13 13.38
C GLU A 127 5.31 6.58 12.11
N TRP A 128 4.90 6.03 10.96
CA TRP A 128 5.44 6.36 9.65
C TRP A 128 4.40 6.22 8.54
N PHE A 129 4.67 6.83 7.42
CA PHE A 129 3.92 6.66 6.18
C PHE A 129 4.87 6.52 4.99
N ALA A 130 4.38 5.94 3.89
CA ALA A 130 5.16 5.70 2.70
C ALA A 130 4.75 6.65 1.56
N THR A 131 5.75 7.15 0.85
CA THR A 131 5.59 7.94 -0.37
C THR A 131 6.51 7.41 -1.45
N VAL A 132 6.27 7.78 -2.69
CA VAL A 132 7.20 7.52 -3.79
C VAL A 132 8.21 8.66 -3.86
N GLY A 133 9.48 8.33 -3.69
CA GLY A 133 10.58 9.29 -3.81
C GLY A 133 10.88 9.69 -5.26
N ALA A 134 11.75 10.67 -5.43
CA ALA A 134 12.16 11.15 -6.75
C ALA A 134 12.84 10.07 -7.63
N ASN A 135 13.41 9.05 -6.99
CA ASN A 135 14.04 7.90 -7.65
C ASN A 135 13.03 6.79 -8.04
N GLY A 136 11.73 7.02 -7.86
CA GLY A 136 10.67 6.06 -8.13
C GLY A 136 10.54 4.93 -7.10
N ARG A 137 11.30 4.96 -6.02
CA ARG A 137 11.24 3.97 -4.94
C ARG A 137 10.43 4.47 -3.76
N GLY A 138 9.88 3.54 -2.99
CA GLY A 138 9.21 3.83 -1.75
C GLY A 138 10.16 4.48 -0.73
N GLN A 139 9.70 5.52 -0.08
CA GLN A 139 10.37 6.19 1.03
C GLN A 139 9.44 6.21 2.22
N MET A 140 10.01 5.94 3.41
CA MET A 140 9.29 6.11 4.66
C MET A 140 9.57 7.50 5.23
N ARG A 141 8.53 8.10 5.79
CA ARG A 141 8.60 9.39 6.47
C ARG A 141 7.91 9.30 7.82
N ASN A 142 8.44 10.05 8.80
CA ASN A 142 7.78 10.23 10.09
C ASN A 142 6.61 11.23 10.00
N ARG A 143 5.94 11.48 11.12
CA ARG A 143 4.83 12.45 11.18
C ARG A 143 5.26 13.87 10.82
N ASP A 144 6.50 14.22 11.05
CA ASP A 144 7.07 15.56 10.74
C ASP A 144 7.47 15.67 9.26
N GLY A 145 7.44 14.55 8.52
CA GLY A 145 7.77 14.50 7.11
C GLY A 145 9.25 14.20 6.82
N ASP A 146 10.05 13.93 7.84
CA ASP A 146 11.47 13.57 7.67
C ASP A 146 11.60 12.16 7.11
N ALA A 147 12.59 11.99 6.23
CA ALA A 147 12.87 10.68 5.65
C ALA A 147 13.43 9.72 6.72
N LEU A 148 12.90 8.52 6.73
CA LEU A 148 13.36 7.42 7.59
C LEU A 148 14.03 6.34 6.73
N ASP A 149 15.12 5.77 7.26
CA ASP A 149 15.70 4.55 6.72
C ASP A 149 14.84 3.35 7.15
N PRO A 150 14.38 2.50 6.22
CA PRO A 150 13.68 1.26 6.55
C PRO A 150 14.42 0.36 7.53
N GLY A 151 15.75 0.44 7.57
CA GLY A 151 16.59 -0.29 8.52
C GLY A 151 16.52 0.24 9.95
N GLN A 152 16.15 1.50 10.15
CA GLN A 152 16.12 2.16 11.46
C GLN A 152 14.83 1.89 12.25
N LEU A 153 13.77 1.43 11.59
CA LEU A 153 12.50 1.14 12.24
C LEU A 153 12.59 -0.17 13.03
N GLN A 154 12.41 -0.09 14.33
CA GLN A 154 12.36 -1.26 15.22
C GLN A 154 11.15 -2.15 14.90
N ARG A 155 10.03 -1.54 14.50
CA ARG A 155 8.79 -2.22 14.11
C ARG A 155 8.44 -1.83 12.68
N PHE A 156 8.23 -2.82 11.85
CA PHE A 156 7.80 -2.64 10.48
C PHE A 156 6.50 -3.42 10.29
N THR A 157 5.38 -2.76 10.53
CA THR A 157 4.05 -3.36 10.37
C THR A 157 3.32 -2.64 9.23
N PRO A 158 3.61 -3.03 7.96
CA PRO A 158 3.04 -2.33 6.83
C PRO A 158 1.53 -2.47 6.81
N THR A 159 0.87 -1.34 6.67
CA THR A 159 -0.58 -1.22 6.64
C THR A 159 -0.99 -0.41 5.42
N LEU A 160 -1.87 -0.99 4.61
CA LEU A 160 -2.48 -0.32 3.47
C LEU A 160 -3.88 0.14 3.85
N PHE A 161 -4.15 1.42 3.69
CA PHE A 161 -5.45 2.04 3.92
C PHE A 161 -6.12 2.41 2.59
N LEU A 162 -7.41 2.08 2.47
CA LEU A 162 -8.32 2.68 1.50
C LEU A 162 -9.41 3.39 2.31
N TYR A 163 -9.59 4.68 2.07
CA TYR A 163 -10.48 5.51 2.87
C TYR A 163 -11.38 6.39 2.00
N ASP A 164 -12.52 6.76 2.56
CA ASP A 164 -13.40 7.76 1.96
C ASP A 164 -12.69 9.12 1.92
N ASN A 165 -12.55 9.71 0.73
CA ASN A 165 -11.84 10.98 0.56
C ASN A 165 -12.72 12.21 0.86
N TYR A 166 -13.77 12.01 1.66
CA TYR A 166 -14.70 13.04 2.10
C TYR A 166 -14.81 13.06 3.61
N PRO A 167 -14.91 14.25 4.22
CA PRO A 167 -15.13 14.36 5.66
C PRO A 167 -16.40 13.60 6.10
N GLY A 168 -16.30 12.81 7.14
CA GLY A 168 -17.38 11.95 7.63
C GLY A 168 -17.62 10.67 6.85
N GLY A 169 -17.01 10.55 5.65
CA GLY A 169 -17.22 9.44 4.73
C GLY A 169 -18.57 9.51 3.99
N ILE A 170 -18.62 8.94 2.80
CA ILE A 170 -19.84 8.78 1.98
C ILE A 170 -20.36 7.36 1.97
N GLY A 171 -19.81 6.50 2.83
CA GLY A 171 -20.26 5.13 3.01
C GLY A 171 -19.56 4.10 2.12
N ILE A 172 -18.45 4.43 1.46
CA ILE A 172 -17.71 3.51 0.59
C ILE A 172 -16.98 2.45 1.41
N SER A 173 -16.58 2.73 2.63
CA SER A 173 -15.80 1.81 3.47
C SER A 173 -16.52 0.49 3.76
N THR A 174 -17.84 0.50 3.94
CA THR A 174 -18.61 -0.74 4.20
C THR A 174 -18.61 -1.68 3.01
N PRO A 175 -18.99 -1.28 1.79
CA PRO A 175 -18.89 -2.15 0.62
C PRO A 175 -17.43 -2.52 0.29
N LEU A 176 -16.43 -1.67 0.55
CA LEU A 176 -15.01 -2.03 0.42
C LEU A 176 -14.66 -3.20 1.35
N TYR A 177 -15.07 -3.13 2.61
CA TYR A 177 -14.83 -4.23 3.56
C TYR A 177 -15.53 -5.52 3.15
N GLN A 178 -16.74 -5.45 2.65
CA GLN A 178 -17.48 -6.63 2.14
C GLN A 178 -16.77 -7.26 0.94
N ASN A 179 -16.21 -6.44 0.05
CA ASN A 179 -15.50 -6.87 -1.16
C ASN A 179 -13.98 -7.07 -0.96
N ARG A 180 -13.45 -6.95 0.26
CA ARG A 180 -12.01 -6.93 0.55
C ARG A 180 -11.20 -8.08 -0.06
N ARG A 181 -11.78 -9.30 -0.11
CA ARG A 181 -11.13 -10.47 -0.70
C ARG A 181 -11.09 -10.41 -2.21
N ALA A 182 -12.18 -9.96 -2.81
CA ALA A 182 -12.29 -9.83 -4.25
C ALA A 182 -11.38 -8.71 -4.77
N ILE A 183 -11.26 -7.60 -4.06
CA ILE A 183 -10.32 -6.51 -4.40
C ILE A 183 -8.89 -7.03 -4.45
N VAL A 184 -8.44 -7.79 -3.45
CA VAL A 184 -7.10 -8.39 -3.44
C VAL A 184 -6.90 -9.38 -4.58
N ALA A 185 -7.88 -10.27 -4.82
CA ALA A 185 -7.78 -11.28 -5.88
C ALA A 185 -7.72 -10.65 -7.28
N ASP A 186 -8.54 -9.63 -7.54
CA ASP A 186 -8.54 -8.95 -8.83
C ASP A 186 -7.27 -8.11 -9.01
N ALA A 187 -6.79 -7.44 -7.96
CA ALA A 187 -5.51 -6.72 -8.00
C ALA A 187 -4.34 -7.68 -8.29
N GLN A 188 -4.33 -8.86 -7.68
CA GLN A 188 -3.35 -9.90 -7.98
C GLN A 188 -3.44 -10.38 -9.44
N THR A 189 -4.65 -10.56 -9.95
CA THR A 189 -4.87 -10.94 -11.35
C THR A 189 -4.35 -9.86 -12.29
N LEU A 190 -4.65 -8.59 -12.01
CA LEU A 190 -4.17 -7.45 -12.78
C LEU A 190 -2.64 -7.40 -12.84
N VAL A 191 -1.98 -7.54 -11.69
CA VAL A 191 -0.51 -7.52 -11.61
C VAL A 191 0.10 -8.71 -12.34
N ASN A 192 -0.47 -9.91 -12.20
CA ASN A 192 0.06 -11.13 -12.85
C ASN A 192 -0.17 -11.13 -14.37
N ALA A 193 -1.18 -10.45 -14.86
CA ALA A 193 -1.44 -10.31 -16.29
C ALA A 193 -0.58 -9.23 -16.97
N CYS A 194 0.14 -8.42 -16.20
CA CYS A 194 0.98 -7.35 -16.71
C CYS A 194 2.31 -7.91 -17.22
N GLU A 195 2.60 -7.74 -18.51
CA GLU A 195 3.86 -8.16 -19.15
C GLU A 195 4.95 -7.08 -19.14
N CYS A 196 4.72 -5.95 -18.47
CA CYS A 196 5.64 -4.82 -18.46
C CYS A 196 6.91 -5.13 -17.67
N ALA A 197 8.07 -5.17 -18.33
CA ALA A 197 9.37 -5.46 -17.72
C ALA A 197 9.91 -4.32 -16.83
N TYR A 198 9.49 -3.08 -17.07
CA TYR A 198 10.06 -1.89 -16.44
C TYR A 198 9.04 -1.02 -15.69
N GLY A 199 7.92 -1.58 -15.34
CA GLY A 199 6.80 -0.91 -14.72
C GLY A 199 5.67 -0.61 -15.69
N CYS A 200 4.45 -0.59 -15.17
CA CYS A 200 3.25 -0.34 -15.95
C CYS A 200 2.89 1.16 -15.85
N PRO A 201 2.65 1.84 -16.98
CA PRO A 201 2.23 3.25 -16.98
C PRO A 201 0.75 3.44 -16.64
N ALA A 202 -0.02 2.34 -16.54
CA ALA A 202 -1.46 2.35 -16.26
C ALA A 202 -1.77 2.41 -14.77
#